data_4ee90a66405a60c0b5bd4eb41b29ea9a
#
_entry.id   4ee90a66405a60c0b5bd4eb41b29ea9a
#
_cell.length_a   1.000
_cell.length_b   1.000
_cell.length_c   1.000
_cell.angle_alpha   90.00
_cell.angle_beta   90.00
_cell.angle_gamma   90.00
#
_symmetry.space_group_name_H-M   'P 1'
#
loop_
_entity.id
_entity.type
_entity.pdbx_description
1 polymer ?
#
loop_
_entity_poly.entity_id
_entity_poly.type
_entity_poly.pdbx_seq_one_letter_code
_entity_poly.pdbx_strand_id
1 'polypeptide(L)'
;MRVVETPAKEGSSVSQPCPILGLMSSPTIAPWSADQVTALAPDKQVATAGLKLASPATWSDAGVHEALVWGSASGSGKKPYRVCVDLSGPAFTCSCPSRKFPCKHAVGLLHLWSRGQVADGEPAAFAAEWLEGRAKRAQQKAARQEAADRPNDPAKAAASAKSAAARARARERRVTEGLANGSAQRPRQLAVFASRMVDAQAPGVAQRLTALSRLTDSSPDWPERLVDEFGLLHLLIRAWTRREQLPDDLRATVRSHVGITVRAEDVLASPGVSDTWVVVAGRDSVEGRLAERRLWLYGTTTRRWALILAFAPISGGFSTTVVPGTRFDAVAHFYPGRGQLRVALSDEQPSRPVAGWVPEPSGTASARECWRRAVAADPWVEAVPVLVSGRFRLLGNGEPALGDADGALPLITPDDARWVLPLLTDGDEVTVTGELSPAGLRALSVVTDGEVRAL
;
A
#
# COMPACT_ATOMS: atom_id res chain seq x y z
N MET A 1 47.66 55.16 31.30
CA MET A 1 48.12 55.58 32.66
C MET A 1 47.24 54.82 33.67
N ARG A 2 47.91 53.95 34.47
CA ARG A 2 47.51 53.27 35.73
C ARG A 2 46.07 52.63 35.77
N VAL A 3 45.92 51.32 35.71
CA VAL A 3 46.11 50.26 36.70
C VAL A 3 45.70 50.66 38.14
N VAL A 4 44.68 50.05 38.66
CA VAL A 4 44.60 49.59 40.07
C VAL A 4 43.72 48.32 40.13
N GLU A 5 44.28 47.29 40.75
CA GLU A 5 43.78 45.97 41.05
C GLU A 5 42.96 45.92 42.35
N THR A 6 42.05 44.95 42.38
CA THR A 6 41.65 43.95 43.42
C THR A 6 41.11 44.45 44.78
N PRO A 7 40.38 43.62 45.60
CA PRO A 7 40.46 42.15 45.69
C PRO A 7 39.12 41.41 45.88
N ALA A 8 39.23 40.05 45.79
CA ALA A 8 38.27 39.03 46.08
C ALA A 8 37.76 38.99 47.52
N LYS A 9 36.55 38.48 47.71
CA LYS A 9 36.09 37.84 48.94
C LYS A 9 35.33 36.56 48.63
N GLU A 10 35.82 35.49 49.21
CA GLU A 10 35.22 34.14 49.35
C GLU A 10 33.87 34.19 50.10
N GLY A 11 32.98 33.31 49.75
CA GLY A 11 31.75 33.16 50.49
C GLY A 11 30.87 31.98 50.03
N SER A 12 31.11 30.83 50.60
CA SER A 12 30.16 29.72 50.87
C SER A 12 29.42 29.03 49.76
N SER A 13 29.82 27.80 49.53
CA SER A 13 29.11 26.72 48.93
C SER A 13 27.74 26.46 49.59
N VAL A 14 26.67 26.60 48.85
CA VAL A 14 25.40 25.91 49.16
C VAL A 14 25.11 24.98 47.97
N SER A 15 25.27 23.71 48.28
CA SER A 15 24.88 22.59 47.40
C SER A 15 23.37 22.66 47.12
N GLN A 16 22.99 23.02 45.91
CA GLN A 16 21.64 22.75 45.43
C GLN A 16 21.55 21.31 44.95
N PRO A 17 20.52 20.56 45.34
CA PRO A 17 20.31 19.21 44.83
C PRO A 17 19.93 19.25 43.35
N CYS A 18 20.56 18.38 42.58
CA CYS A 18 20.25 18.08 41.18
C CYS A 18 18.75 17.76 41.03
N PRO A 19 18.01 18.39 40.12
CA PRO A 19 16.65 17.98 39.86
C PRO A 19 16.68 16.63 39.11
N ILE A 20 16.17 15.66 39.81
CA ILE A 20 15.54 14.41 39.44
C ILE A 20 15.43 14.19 37.92
N LEU A 21 15.96 13.04 37.50
CA LEU A 21 15.66 12.40 36.21
C LEU A 21 14.17 12.60 35.87
N GLY A 22 13.92 13.42 34.87
CA GLY A 22 12.62 13.40 34.18
C GLY A 22 12.44 12.02 33.57
N LEU A 23 11.42 11.30 34.01
CA LEU A 23 10.92 10.13 33.29
C LEU A 23 10.77 10.54 31.83
N MET A 24 11.58 9.95 30.97
CA MET A 24 11.35 9.99 29.54
C MET A 24 10.03 9.26 29.30
N SER A 25 8.96 10.00 29.14
CA SER A 25 7.69 9.46 28.66
C SER A 25 7.97 8.88 27.28
N SER A 26 7.86 7.57 27.15
CA SER A 26 7.88 6.90 25.86
C SER A 26 6.87 7.57 24.93
N PRO A 27 7.15 7.75 23.64
CA PRO A 27 6.24 8.43 22.73
C PRO A 27 4.92 7.66 22.66
N THR A 28 3.89 8.20 23.29
CA THR A 28 2.52 7.65 23.19
C THR A 28 2.09 7.77 21.74
N ILE A 29 1.81 6.65 21.08
CA ILE A 29 1.27 6.64 19.71
C ILE A 29 -0.09 7.33 19.75
N ALA A 30 -0.24 8.38 18.94
CA ALA A 30 -1.52 9.09 18.85
C ALA A 30 -2.63 8.14 18.39
N PRO A 31 -3.81 8.17 19.01
CA PRO A 31 -4.92 7.31 18.63
C PRO A 31 -5.31 7.50 17.17
N TRP A 32 -5.56 6.41 16.46
CA TRP A 32 -6.08 6.45 15.10
C TRP A 32 -7.52 6.93 15.07
N SER A 33 -7.94 7.56 13.98
CA SER A 33 -9.34 7.94 13.79
C SER A 33 -10.22 6.69 13.58
N ALA A 34 -11.50 6.82 13.82
CA ALA A 34 -12.48 5.74 13.59
C ALA A 34 -12.44 5.25 12.13
N ASP A 35 -12.21 6.16 11.17
CA ASP A 35 -12.13 5.85 9.76
C ASP A 35 -10.85 5.06 9.42
N GLN A 36 -9.73 5.43 10.03
CA GLN A 36 -8.47 4.68 9.90
C GLN A 36 -8.60 3.26 10.44
N VAL A 37 -9.27 3.08 11.57
CA VAL A 37 -9.55 1.74 12.12
C VAL A 37 -10.49 0.96 11.20
N THR A 38 -11.52 1.61 10.65
CA THR A 38 -12.45 1.00 9.72
C THR A 38 -11.76 0.56 8.43
N ALA A 39 -10.82 1.35 7.92
CA ALA A 39 -10.03 1.04 6.72
C ALA A 39 -9.11 -0.18 6.88
N LEU A 40 -8.78 -0.59 8.11
CA LEU A 40 -8.03 -1.83 8.37
C LEU A 40 -8.87 -3.09 8.19
N ALA A 41 -10.20 -2.99 8.28
CA ALA A 41 -11.07 -4.14 8.17
C ALA A 41 -11.03 -4.73 6.75
N PRO A 42 -10.96 -6.06 6.60
CA PRO A 42 -10.89 -6.69 5.28
C PRO A 42 -12.18 -6.55 4.45
N ASP A 43 -13.30 -6.24 5.07
CA ASP A 43 -14.58 -5.97 4.41
C ASP A 43 -15.56 -5.22 5.33
N LYS A 44 -16.65 -4.68 4.73
CA LYS A 44 -17.71 -3.94 5.42
C LYS A 44 -18.37 -4.76 6.55
N GLN A 45 -18.46 -6.09 6.39
CA GLN A 45 -19.07 -6.98 7.39
C GLN A 45 -18.21 -7.04 8.65
N VAL A 46 -16.89 -7.18 8.49
CA VAL A 46 -15.94 -7.18 9.61
C VAL A 46 -15.88 -5.81 10.26
N ALA A 47 -15.86 -4.71 9.48
CA ALA A 47 -15.91 -3.35 9.98
C ALA A 47 -17.14 -3.12 10.87
N THR A 48 -18.34 -3.40 10.36
CA THR A 48 -19.60 -3.23 11.09
C THR A 48 -19.66 -4.13 12.33
N ALA A 49 -19.21 -5.38 12.22
CA ALA A 49 -19.19 -6.29 13.36
C ALA A 49 -18.15 -5.89 14.43
N GLY A 50 -17.01 -5.32 14.00
CA GLY A 50 -16.00 -4.76 14.89
C GLY A 50 -16.52 -3.55 15.65
N LEU A 51 -17.19 -2.61 14.97
CA LEU A 51 -17.76 -1.42 15.59
C LEU A 51 -18.79 -1.78 16.69
N LYS A 52 -19.59 -2.84 16.51
CA LYS A 52 -20.51 -3.36 17.53
C LYS A 52 -19.81 -3.92 18.78
N LEU A 53 -18.55 -4.32 18.66
CA LEU A 53 -17.74 -4.81 19.77
C LEU A 53 -16.95 -3.69 20.46
N ALA A 54 -17.00 -2.46 19.98
CA ALA A 54 -16.31 -1.30 20.54
C ALA A 54 -17.04 -0.73 21.78
N SER A 55 -17.34 -1.60 22.74
CA SER A 55 -17.94 -1.25 24.04
C SER A 55 -17.07 -1.85 25.16
N PRO A 56 -16.68 -1.07 26.18
CA PRO A 56 -15.89 -1.57 27.32
C PRO A 56 -16.47 -2.84 27.96
N ALA A 57 -17.79 -2.96 28.05
CA ALA A 57 -18.47 -4.12 28.63
C ALA A 57 -18.21 -5.45 27.89
N THR A 58 -17.72 -5.39 26.63
CA THR A 58 -17.38 -6.58 25.83
C THR A 58 -16.01 -7.15 26.17
N TRP A 59 -15.16 -6.35 26.87
CA TRP A 59 -13.75 -6.64 27.06
C TRP A 59 -13.42 -6.81 28.55
N SER A 60 -12.56 -7.78 28.82
CA SER A 60 -11.86 -7.95 30.08
C SER A 60 -10.35 -7.90 29.82
N ASP A 61 -9.58 -7.57 30.84
CA ASP A 61 -8.11 -7.48 30.80
C ASP A 61 -7.59 -6.62 29.62
N ALA A 62 -8.38 -5.59 29.22
CA ALA A 62 -7.97 -4.70 28.14
C ALA A 62 -6.97 -3.65 28.66
N GLY A 63 -5.89 -3.46 27.92
CA GLY A 63 -4.85 -2.49 28.25
C GLY A 63 -4.07 -2.04 27.03
N VAL A 64 -3.34 -0.93 27.21
CA VAL A 64 -2.36 -0.43 26.26
C VAL A 64 -1.05 -0.18 26.96
N HIS A 65 0.07 -0.53 26.33
CA HIS A 65 1.41 -0.22 26.80
C HIS A 65 2.30 0.06 25.59
N GLU A 66 2.85 1.25 25.51
CA GLU A 66 3.60 1.72 24.35
C GLU A 66 2.81 1.52 23.04
N ALA A 67 3.27 0.62 22.18
CA ALA A 67 2.64 0.29 20.89
C ALA A 67 1.72 -0.95 20.96
N LEU A 68 1.60 -1.61 22.11
CA LEU A 68 0.85 -2.84 22.28
C LEU A 68 -0.53 -2.57 22.87
N VAL A 69 -1.58 -2.96 22.16
CA VAL A 69 -2.98 -2.97 22.66
C VAL A 69 -3.44 -4.40 22.77
N TRP A 70 -4.03 -4.78 23.90
CA TRP A 70 -4.55 -6.14 24.11
C TRP A 70 -5.89 -6.11 24.83
N GLY A 71 -6.56 -7.25 24.79
CA GLY A 71 -7.80 -7.46 25.52
C GLY A 71 -8.38 -8.85 25.31
N SER A 72 -9.26 -9.25 26.20
CA SER A 72 -9.99 -10.50 26.15
C SER A 72 -11.45 -10.20 25.79
N ALA A 73 -11.88 -10.55 24.57
CA ALA A 73 -13.23 -10.31 24.10
C ALA A 73 -14.18 -11.41 24.57
N SER A 74 -15.32 -11.05 25.15
CA SER A 74 -16.41 -11.99 25.44
C SER A 74 -16.96 -12.54 24.12
N GLY A 75 -17.11 -13.85 24.03
CA GLY A 75 -17.60 -14.54 22.82
C GLY A 75 -18.64 -15.59 23.13
N SER A 76 -19.14 -16.29 22.10
CA SER A 76 -20.09 -17.38 22.24
C SER A 76 -19.49 -18.67 22.85
N GLY A 77 -18.17 -18.71 23.06
CA GLY A 77 -17.46 -19.84 23.64
C GLY A 77 -17.30 -19.74 25.17
N LYS A 78 -16.90 -20.88 25.79
CA LYS A 78 -16.62 -20.92 27.26
C LYS A 78 -15.41 -20.09 27.69
N LYS A 79 -14.54 -19.71 26.75
CA LYS A 79 -13.31 -18.90 27.01
C LYS A 79 -13.36 -17.62 26.19
N PRO A 80 -12.95 -16.47 26.73
CA PRO A 80 -12.86 -15.23 26.00
C PRO A 80 -11.79 -15.34 24.90
N TYR A 81 -11.93 -14.57 23.82
CA TYR A 81 -10.95 -14.48 22.75
C TYR A 81 -9.86 -13.49 23.12
N ARG A 82 -8.63 -13.96 23.21
CA ARG A 82 -7.43 -13.12 23.46
C ARG A 82 -7.05 -12.40 22.18
N VAL A 83 -6.92 -11.09 22.25
CA VAL A 83 -6.60 -10.23 21.11
C VAL A 83 -5.39 -9.40 21.47
N CYS A 84 -4.41 -9.30 20.55
CA CYS A 84 -3.30 -8.35 20.66
C CYS A 84 -3.13 -7.62 19.33
N VAL A 85 -2.79 -6.35 19.42
CA VAL A 85 -2.49 -5.47 18.29
C VAL A 85 -1.18 -4.76 18.61
N ASP A 86 -0.22 -4.86 17.71
CA ASP A 86 1.02 -4.08 17.74
C ASP A 86 0.86 -2.89 16.78
N LEU A 87 0.82 -1.68 17.32
CA LEU A 87 0.60 -0.44 16.58
C LEU A 87 1.87 0.09 15.91
N SER A 88 3.05 -0.37 16.30
CA SER A 88 4.33 0.06 15.73
C SER A 88 4.47 -0.37 14.25
N GLY A 89 3.80 -1.46 13.91
CA GLY A 89 3.57 -1.92 12.55
C GLY A 89 2.35 -2.83 12.62
N PRO A 90 1.12 -2.36 12.29
CA PRO A 90 -0.11 -3.03 12.73
C PRO A 90 -0.09 -4.52 12.44
N ALA A 91 0.21 -5.27 13.47
CA ALA A 91 0.13 -6.71 13.46
C ALA A 91 -0.91 -7.16 14.48
N PHE A 92 -1.63 -8.17 14.11
CA PHE A 92 -2.80 -8.62 14.84
C PHE A 92 -2.67 -10.09 15.21
N THR A 93 -3.15 -10.45 16.39
CA THR A 93 -3.45 -11.84 16.72
C THR A 93 -4.79 -11.92 17.44
N CYS A 94 -5.51 -13.00 17.23
CA CYS A 94 -6.75 -13.28 17.93
C CYS A 94 -6.94 -14.80 18.01
N SER A 95 -7.34 -15.28 19.16
CA SER A 95 -7.62 -16.72 19.36
C SER A 95 -8.97 -17.16 18.79
N CYS A 96 -9.73 -16.28 18.11
CA CYS A 96 -11.01 -16.65 17.48
C CYS A 96 -10.81 -17.50 16.22
N PRO A 97 -11.81 -18.31 15.82
CA PRO A 97 -11.70 -19.18 14.64
C PRO A 97 -11.85 -18.43 13.30
N SER A 98 -11.86 -17.09 13.30
CA SER A 98 -12.00 -16.31 12.08
C SER A 98 -10.83 -16.55 11.13
N ARG A 99 -11.13 -16.70 9.83
CA ARG A 99 -10.13 -16.74 8.76
C ARG A 99 -9.84 -15.36 8.18
N LYS A 100 -10.60 -14.32 8.57
CA LYS A 100 -10.41 -12.94 8.12
C LYS A 100 -9.52 -12.19 9.11
N PHE A 101 -8.51 -11.46 8.62
CA PHE A 101 -7.60 -10.68 9.44
C PHE A 101 -7.43 -9.25 8.86
N PRO A 102 -7.48 -8.21 9.73
CA PRO A 102 -7.87 -8.29 11.14
C PRO A 102 -9.31 -8.82 11.28
N CYS A 103 -9.55 -9.63 12.31
CA CYS A 103 -10.90 -10.13 12.59
C CYS A 103 -11.74 -9.03 13.29
N LYS A 104 -13.06 -9.23 13.39
CA LYS A 104 -13.95 -8.30 14.06
C LYS A 104 -13.52 -7.93 15.51
N HIS A 105 -12.84 -8.85 16.23
CA HIS A 105 -12.37 -8.58 17.58
C HIS A 105 -11.15 -7.62 17.57
N ALA A 106 -10.21 -7.80 16.62
CA ALA A 106 -9.09 -6.88 16.47
C ALA A 106 -9.57 -5.47 16.09
N VAL A 107 -10.51 -5.37 15.13
CA VAL A 107 -11.13 -4.10 14.74
C VAL A 107 -11.91 -3.47 15.92
N GLY A 108 -12.64 -4.27 16.69
CA GLY A 108 -13.37 -3.80 17.87
C GLY A 108 -12.45 -3.26 18.97
N LEU A 109 -11.34 -3.94 19.24
CA LEU A 109 -10.34 -3.48 20.20
C LEU A 109 -9.68 -2.17 19.76
N LEU A 110 -9.37 -2.04 18.49
CA LEU A 110 -8.82 -0.80 17.93
C LEU A 110 -9.81 0.36 18.02
N HIS A 111 -11.10 0.16 17.74
CA HIS A 111 -12.11 1.18 17.93
C HIS A 111 -12.26 1.59 19.41
N LEU A 112 -12.15 0.64 20.34
CA LEU A 112 -12.17 0.93 21.77
C LEU A 112 -10.95 1.79 22.16
N TRP A 113 -9.78 1.42 21.69
CA TRP A 113 -8.54 2.16 21.92
C TRP A 113 -8.56 3.54 21.27
N SER A 114 -9.03 3.67 20.03
CA SER A 114 -9.11 4.95 19.31
C SER A 114 -10.03 5.98 19.99
N ARG A 115 -10.97 5.50 20.82
CA ARG A 115 -11.87 6.34 21.64
C ARG A 115 -11.28 6.66 23.02
N GLY A 116 -10.02 6.27 23.31
CA GLY A 116 -9.43 6.46 24.63
C GLY A 116 -10.06 5.61 25.74
N GLN A 117 -10.74 4.51 25.38
CA GLN A 117 -11.47 3.66 26.34
C GLN A 117 -10.67 2.42 26.76
N VAL A 118 -9.38 2.38 26.46
CA VAL A 118 -8.42 1.36 26.94
C VAL A 118 -7.44 2.05 27.85
N ALA A 119 -7.31 1.55 29.07
CA ALA A 119 -6.42 2.12 30.06
C ALA A 119 -4.96 1.71 29.82
N ASP A 120 -4.03 2.59 30.20
CA ASP A 120 -2.60 2.22 30.28
C ASP A 120 -2.39 1.17 31.39
N GLY A 121 -1.52 0.19 31.13
CA GLY A 121 -1.24 -0.86 32.08
C GLY A 121 -0.12 -1.79 31.66
N GLU A 122 0.30 -2.66 32.57
CA GLU A 122 1.27 -3.70 32.26
C GLU A 122 0.68 -4.76 31.32
N PRO A 123 1.42 -5.21 30.31
CA PRO A 123 0.93 -6.21 29.35
C PRO A 123 0.50 -7.50 30.04
N ALA A 124 -0.71 -7.96 29.75
CA ALA A 124 -1.16 -9.27 30.17
C ALA A 124 -0.18 -10.36 29.65
N ALA A 125 0.00 -11.46 30.39
CA ALA A 125 1.00 -12.49 30.10
C ALA A 125 0.92 -12.99 28.64
N PHE A 126 -0.28 -13.19 28.09
CA PHE A 126 -0.45 -13.63 26.71
C PHE A 126 -0.05 -12.56 25.68
N ALA A 127 -0.14 -11.29 26.05
CA ALA A 127 0.24 -10.17 25.18
C ALA A 127 1.77 -9.97 25.18
N ALA A 128 2.40 -10.06 26.33
CA ALA A 128 3.85 -10.05 26.47
C ALA A 128 4.51 -11.22 25.72
N GLU A 129 4.01 -12.44 25.90
CA GLU A 129 4.49 -13.63 25.20
C GLU A 129 4.38 -13.50 23.66
N TRP A 130 3.29 -12.94 23.19
CA TRP A 130 3.13 -12.71 21.75
C TRP A 130 4.12 -11.68 21.21
N LEU A 131 4.35 -10.57 21.93
CA LEU A 131 5.30 -9.52 21.55
C LEU A 131 6.73 -10.06 21.51
N GLU A 132 7.14 -10.81 22.55
CA GLU A 132 8.44 -11.48 22.56
C GLU A 132 8.61 -12.46 21.39
N GLY A 133 7.58 -13.24 21.10
CA GLY A 133 7.56 -14.16 19.96
C GLY A 133 7.72 -13.45 18.62
N ARG A 134 7.21 -12.23 18.49
CA ARG A 134 7.43 -11.37 17.31
C ARG A 134 8.88 -10.89 17.25
N ALA A 135 9.39 -10.33 18.34
CA ALA A 135 10.76 -9.84 18.42
C ALA A 135 11.76 -10.94 18.07
N LYS A 136 11.60 -12.14 18.63
CA LYS A 136 12.43 -13.32 18.28
C LYS A 136 12.38 -13.68 16.80
N ARG A 137 11.19 -13.64 16.18
CA ARG A 137 11.04 -13.90 14.73
C ARG A 137 11.68 -12.82 13.86
N ALA A 138 11.56 -11.55 14.28
CA ALA A 138 12.21 -10.43 13.59
C ALA A 138 13.74 -10.56 13.68
N GLN A 139 14.28 -10.86 14.87
CA GLN A 139 15.71 -11.11 15.06
C GLN A 139 16.22 -12.31 14.25
N GLN A 140 15.46 -13.42 14.21
CA GLN A 140 15.81 -14.57 13.40
C GLN A 140 15.79 -14.26 11.89
N LYS A 141 14.84 -13.42 11.45
CA LYS A 141 14.78 -12.96 10.06
C LYS A 141 15.97 -12.07 9.74
N ALA A 142 16.31 -11.11 10.61
CA ALA A 142 17.48 -10.25 10.47
C ALA A 142 18.78 -11.07 10.46
N ALA A 143 18.95 -12.01 11.41
CA ALA A 143 20.12 -12.89 11.47
C ALA A 143 20.25 -13.80 10.23
N ARG A 144 19.12 -14.26 9.65
CA ARG A 144 19.12 -15.00 8.37
C ARG A 144 19.52 -14.11 7.21
N GLN A 145 19.10 -12.85 7.23
CA GLN A 145 19.45 -11.85 6.24
C GLN A 145 20.93 -11.50 6.32
N GLU A 146 21.45 -11.20 7.52
CA GLU A 146 22.89 -10.99 7.77
C GLU A 146 23.74 -12.22 7.38
N ALA A 147 23.23 -13.43 7.65
CA ALA A 147 23.91 -14.66 7.22
C ALA A 147 23.89 -14.85 5.71
N ALA A 148 22.85 -14.36 5.02
CA ALA A 148 22.76 -14.34 3.57
C ALA A 148 23.66 -13.24 2.95
N ASP A 149 23.83 -12.13 3.65
CA ASP A 149 24.63 -10.97 3.23
C ASP A 149 26.14 -11.12 3.58
N ARG A 150 26.52 -12.17 4.35
CA ARG A 150 27.95 -12.48 4.55
C ARG A 150 28.60 -12.75 3.21
N PRO A 151 29.78 -12.16 2.92
CA PRO A 151 30.48 -12.39 1.68
C PRO A 151 30.68 -13.88 1.48
N ASN A 152 29.84 -14.46 0.63
CA ASN A 152 30.02 -15.85 0.18
C ASN A 152 31.36 -15.94 -0.52
N ASP A 153 32.02 -17.08 -0.37
CA ASP A 153 33.17 -17.46 -1.18
C ASP A 153 32.93 -16.98 -2.65
N PRO A 154 33.79 -16.13 -3.22
CA PRO A 154 33.58 -15.52 -4.53
C PRO A 154 33.26 -16.56 -5.61
N ALA A 155 33.81 -17.79 -5.50
CA ALA A 155 33.54 -18.89 -6.40
C ALA A 155 32.10 -19.41 -6.27
N LYS A 156 31.56 -19.52 -5.04
CA LYS A 156 30.17 -19.91 -4.79
C LYS A 156 29.18 -18.83 -5.22
N ALA A 157 29.50 -17.55 -4.98
CA ALA A 157 28.69 -16.43 -5.43
C ALA A 157 28.60 -16.38 -6.96
N ALA A 158 29.73 -16.54 -7.67
CA ALA A 158 29.79 -16.60 -9.13
C ALA A 158 29.03 -17.81 -9.69
N ALA A 159 29.12 -18.98 -9.06
CA ALA A 159 28.37 -20.17 -9.46
C ALA A 159 26.88 -20.00 -9.27
N SER A 160 26.45 -19.38 -8.14
CA SER A 160 25.04 -19.06 -7.86
C SER A 160 24.49 -18.05 -8.87
N ALA A 161 25.21 -16.97 -9.16
CA ALA A 161 24.84 -15.97 -10.16
C ALA A 161 24.73 -16.59 -11.56
N LYS A 162 25.68 -17.44 -11.96
CA LYS A 162 25.65 -18.17 -13.25
C LYS A 162 24.42 -19.08 -13.33
N SER A 163 24.10 -19.79 -12.26
CA SER A 163 22.89 -20.64 -12.18
C SER A 163 21.60 -19.83 -12.25
N ALA A 164 21.53 -18.67 -11.57
CA ALA A 164 20.39 -17.76 -11.61
C ALA A 164 20.20 -17.18 -13.03
N ALA A 165 21.27 -16.75 -13.69
CA ALA A 165 21.25 -16.28 -15.07
C ALA A 165 20.81 -17.37 -16.06
N ALA A 166 21.23 -18.62 -15.86
CA ALA A 166 20.80 -19.76 -16.69
C ALA A 166 19.29 -20.04 -16.52
N ARG A 167 18.77 -19.98 -15.29
CA ARG A 167 17.32 -20.11 -15.01
C ARG A 167 16.51 -18.97 -15.64
N ALA A 168 17.01 -17.73 -15.57
CA ALA A 168 16.36 -16.57 -16.19
C ALA A 168 16.27 -16.73 -17.71
N ARG A 169 17.36 -17.11 -18.37
CA ARG A 169 17.37 -17.38 -19.82
C ARG A 169 16.45 -18.54 -20.23
N ALA A 170 16.38 -19.60 -19.42
CA ALA A 170 15.47 -20.72 -19.68
C ALA A 170 14.00 -20.29 -19.56
N ARG A 171 13.67 -19.40 -18.61
CA ARG A 171 12.34 -18.81 -18.48
C ARG A 171 11.98 -17.94 -19.69
N GLU A 172 12.87 -17.07 -20.13
CA GLU A 172 12.67 -16.21 -21.30
C GLU A 172 12.45 -17.01 -22.59
N ARG A 173 13.20 -18.12 -22.78
CA ARG A 173 12.96 -19.03 -23.91
C ARG A 173 11.56 -19.63 -23.88
N ARG A 174 11.11 -20.13 -22.72
CA ARG A 174 9.73 -20.67 -22.57
C ARG A 174 8.66 -19.65 -22.89
N VAL A 175 8.82 -18.40 -22.44
CA VAL A 175 7.90 -17.31 -22.78
C VAL A 175 7.88 -17.05 -24.28
N THR A 176 9.06 -16.98 -24.93
CA THR A 176 9.17 -16.76 -26.38
C THR A 176 8.50 -17.88 -27.17
N GLU A 177 8.76 -19.14 -26.80
CA GLU A 177 8.13 -20.31 -27.43
C GLU A 177 6.61 -20.33 -27.22
N GLY A 178 6.13 -19.99 -26.00
CA GLY A 178 4.72 -19.89 -25.68
C GLY A 178 4.01 -18.84 -26.52
N LEU A 179 4.60 -17.66 -26.68
CA LEU A 179 4.03 -16.56 -27.47
C LEU A 179 4.06 -16.85 -28.98
N ALA A 180 5.10 -17.54 -29.48
CA ALA A 180 5.22 -17.90 -30.90
C ALA A 180 4.19 -18.96 -31.35
N ASN A 181 3.79 -19.86 -30.45
CA ASN A 181 2.87 -20.96 -30.72
C ASN A 181 1.40 -20.62 -30.47
N GLY A 182 1.07 -19.36 -30.14
CA GLY A 182 -0.30 -18.91 -29.84
C GLY A 182 -1.03 -18.42 -31.06
N SER A 183 -2.10 -19.10 -31.47
CA SER A 183 -3.12 -18.57 -32.35
C SER A 183 -4.50 -18.73 -31.71
N ALA A 184 -5.15 -17.62 -31.34
CA ALA A 184 -6.49 -17.64 -30.78
C ALA A 184 -7.48 -17.11 -31.81
N GLN A 185 -8.43 -17.95 -32.23
CA GLN A 185 -9.45 -17.58 -33.21
C GLN A 185 -10.85 -17.37 -32.59
N ARG A 186 -11.05 -17.68 -31.31
CA ARG A 186 -12.37 -17.56 -30.61
C ARG A 186 -12.16 -17.27 -29.12
N PRO A 187 -13.10 -16.57 -28.43
CA PRO A 187 -13.02 -16.22 -27.00
C PRO A 187 -12.74 -17.43 -26.06
N ARG A 188 -13.37 -18.60 -26.34
CA ARG A 188 -13.12 -19.82 -25.55
C ARG A 188 -11.69 -20.34 -25.68
N GLN A 189 -10.99 -20.02 -26.76
CA GLN A 189 -9.60 -20.40 -26.96
C GLN A 189 -8.65 -19.48 -26.16
N LEU A 190 -9.08 -18.24 -25.83
CA LEU A 190 -8.28 -17.32 -25.02
C LEU A 190 -8.00 -17.88 -23.61
N ALA A 191 -8.99 -18.52 -22.98
CA ALA A 191 -8.81 -19.15 -21.67
C ALA A 191 -7.81 -20.31 -21.69
N VAL A 192 -7.85 -21.13 -22.76
CA VAL A 192 -6.89 -22.24 -22.96
C VAL A 192 -5.49 -21.65 -23.22
N PHE A 193 -5.42 -20.56 -23.98
CA PHE A 193 -4.15 -19.89 -24.26
C PHE A 193 -3.58 -19.22 -23.00
N ALA A 194 -4.42 -18.62 -22.15
CA ALA A 194 -4.02 -18.10 -20.84
C ALA A 194 -3.36 -19.18 -19.97
N SER A 195 -3.94 -20.39 -19.89
CA SER A 195 -3.33 -21.49 -19.15
C SER A 195 -1.94 -21.85 -19.68
N ARG A 196 -1.76 -21.91 -21.01
CA ARG A 196 -0.42 -22.14 -21.60
C ARG A 196 0.57 -21.05 -21.25
N MET A 197 0.14 -19.79 -21.13
CA MET A 197 1.01 -18.69 -20.72
C MET A 197 1.43 -18.81 -19.25
N VAL A 198 0.58 -19.34 -18.38
CA VAL A 198 0.97 -19.69 -17.00
C VAL A 198 2.08 -20.75 -17.02
N ASP A 199 1.91 -21.82 -17.80
CA ASP A 199 2.92 -22.89 -17.94
C ASP A 199 4.24 -22.35 -18.53
N ALA A 200 4.14 -21.40 -19.47
CA ALA A 200 5.28 -20.69 -20.03
C ALA A 200 5.92 -19.66 -19.09
N GLN A 201 5.40 -19.51 -17.85
CA GLN A 201 5.86 -18.55 -16.86
C GLN A 201 5.70 -17.07 -17.28
N ALA A 202 4.67 -16.78 -18.05
CA ALA A 202 4.26 -15.45 -18.50
C ALA A 202 2.90 -15.05 -17.87
N PRO A 203 2.81 -14.92 -16.51
CA PRO A 203 1.53 -14.71 -15.83
C PRO A 203 0.88 -13.36 -16.19
N GLY A 204 1.63 -12.32 -16.52
CA GLY A 204 1.08 -11.04 -16.95
C GLY A 204 0.34 -11.15 -18.28
N VAL A 205 0.85 -11.92 -19.23
CA VAL A 205 0.16 -12.23 -20.50
C VAL A 205 -1.07 -13.09 -20.24
N ALA A 206 -0.97 -14.09 -19.35
CA ALA A 206 -2.09 -14.94 -18.97
C ALA A 206 -3.25 -14.15 -18.37
N GLN A 207 -2.94 -13.18 -17.50
CA GLN A 207 -3.95 -12.31 -16.88
C GLN A 207 -4.66 -11.45 -17.92
N ARG A 208 -3.94 -10.83 -18.87
CA ARG A 208 -4.54 -10.07 -19.98
C ARG A 208 -5.44 -10.93 -20.85
N LEU A 209 -5.03 -12.13 -21.22
CA LEU A 209 -5.84 -13.08 -21.99
C LEU A 209 -7.10 -13.50 -21.23
N THR A 210 -7.00 -13.68 -19.92
CA THR A 210 -8.16 -14.00 -19.06
C THR A 210 -9.13 -12.81 -19.00
N ALA A 211 -8.61 -11.59 -18.85
CA ALA A 211 -9.44 -10.38 -18.89
C ALA A 211 -10.16 -10.23 -20.24
N LEU A 212 -9.44 -10.42 -21.34
CA LEU A 212 -10.02 -10.45 -22.70
C LEU A 212 -11.16 -11.47 -22.86
N SER A 213 -11.01 -12.66 -22.27
CA SER A 213 -12.05 -13.71 -22.36
C SER A 213 -13.36 -13.32 -21.65
N ARG A 214 -13.31 -12.35 -20.73
CA ARG A 214 -14.46 -11.85 -19.97
C ARG A 214 -15.11 -10.60 -20.56
N LEU A 215 -14.42 -9.91 -21.50
CA LEU A 215 -14.91 -8.66 -22.08
C LEU A 215 -16.18 -8.84 -22.95
N THR A 216 -16.41 -10.03 -23.51
CA THR A 216 -17.44 -10.28 -24.52
C THR A 216 -18.88 -10.19 -24.01
N ASP A 217 -19.11 -10.11 -22.71
CA ASP A 217 -20.45 -10.14 -22.12
C ASP A 217 -20.77 -8.95 -21.20
N SER A 218 -19.87 -7.96 -21.03
CA SER A 218 -19.95 -7.05 -19.88
C SER A 218 -20.34 -5.59 -20.16
N SER A 219 -20.27 -5.10 -21.41
CA SER A 219 -20.62 -3.70 -21.72
C SER A 219 -20.87 -3.47 -23.21
N PRO A 220 -21.67 -2.45 -23.62
CA PRO A 220 -21.96 -2.13 -25.04
C PRO A 220 -20.71 -1.79 -25.85
N ASP A 221 -19.65 -1.27 -25.23
CA ASP A 221 -18.37 -0.86 -25.82
C ASP A 221 -17.32 -2.00 -25.89
N TRP A 222 -17.75 -3.24 -25.64
CA TRP A 222 -16.84 -4.38 -25.66
C TRP A 222 -16.07 -4.58 -26.97
N PRO A 223 -16.61 -4.27 -28.17
CA PRO A 223 -15.88 -4.49 -29.43
C PRO A 223 -14.67 -3.56 -29.56
N GLU A 224 -14.83 -2.28 -29.22
CA GLU A 224 -13.74 -1.28 -29.24
C GLU A 224 -12.66 -1.66 -28.22
N ARG A 225 -13.06 -1.98 -27.01
CA ARG A 225 -12.13 -2.42 -25.96
C ARG A 225 -11.39 -3.69 -26.33
N LEU A 226 -12.05 -4.61 -27.02
CA LEU A 226 -11.42 -5.84 -27.50
C LEU A 226 -10.30 -5.53 -28.51
N VAL A 227 -10.55 -4.59 -29.44
CA VAL A 227 -9.56 -4.16 -30.45
C VAL A 227 -8.35 -3.51 -29.76
N ASP A 228 -8.58 -2.62 -28.80
CA ASP A 228 -7.55 -1.92 -28.05
C ASP A 228 -6.67 -2.92 -27.29
N GLU A 229 -7.27 -3.83 -26.55
CA GLU A 229 -6.54 -4.84 -25.77
C GLU A 229 -5.76 -5.83 -26.65
N PHE A 230 -6.32 -6.24 -27.81
CA PHE A 230 -5.55 -7.03 -28.78
C PHE A 230 -4.40 -6.24 -29.37
N GLY A 231 -4.57 -4.95 -29.63
CA GLY A 231 -3.51 -4.04 -30.07
C GLY A 231 -2.38 -3.95 -29.05
N LEU A 232 -2.72 -3.75 -27.79
CA LEU A 232 -1.75 -3.70 -26.67
C LEU A 232 -1.06 -5.05 -26.47
N LEU A 233 -1.79 -6.17 -26.55
CA LEU A 233 -1.20 -7.50 -26.47
C LEU A 233 -0.24 -7.77 -27.66
N HIS A 234 -0.64 -7.40 -28.88
CA HIS A 234 0.22 -7.50 -30.06
C HIS A 234 1.50 -6.67 -29.89
N LEU A 235 1.37 -5.42 -29.41
CA LEU A 235 2.51 -4.56 -29.10
C LEU A 235 3.43 -5.20 -28.08
N LEU A 236 2.90 -5.82 -27.02
CA LEU A 236 3.68 -6.50 -25.99
C LEU A 236 4.46 -7.68 -26.58
N ILE A 237 3.84 -8.50 -27.43
CA ILE A 237 4.48 -9.62 -28.11
C ILE A 237 5.61 -9.12 -29.03
N ARG A 238 5.37 -8.05 -29.78
CA ARG A 238 6.37 -7.44 -30.67
C ARG A 238 7.55 -6.86 -29.87
N ALA A 239 7.27 -6.15 -28.77
CA ALA A 239 8.26 -5.60 -27.88
C ALA A 239 9.10 -6.72 -27.21
N TRP A 240 8.45 -7.79 -26.77
CA TRP A 240 9.14 -8.96 -26.21
C TRP A 240 10.07 -9.62 -27.22
N THR A 241 9.63 -9.80 -28.47
CA THR A 241 10.43 -10.41 -29.53
C THR A 241 11.69 -9.60 -29.83
N ARG A 242 11.61 -8.26 -29.69
CA ARG A 242 12.71 -7.32 -29.95
C ARG A 242 13.37 -6.78 -28.69
N ARG A 243 13.13 -7.38 -27.51
CA ARG A 243 13.54 -6.85 -26.21
C ARG A 243 15.04 -6.56 -26.09
N GLU A 244 15.88 -7.33 -26.78
CA GLU A 244 17.34 -7.12 -26.76
C GLU A 244 17.77 -5.83 -27.49
N GLN A 245 16.89 -5.27 -28.33
CA GLN A 245 17.11 -4.01 -29.06
C GLN A 245 16.52 -2.80 -28.32
N LEU A 246 15.76 -3.03 -27.24
CA LEU A 246 15.14 -1.96 -26.44
C LEU A 246 16.14 -1.38 -25.44
N PRO A 247 16.05 -0.07 -25.13
CA PRO A 247 16.70 0.51 -23.97
C PRO A 247 16.36 -0.25 -22.69
N ASP A 248 17.27 -0.23 -21.70
CA ASP A 248 17.16 -1.04 -20.49
C ASP A 248 15.89 -0.79 -19.70
N ASP A 249 15.45 0.47 -19.61
CA ASP A 249 14.20 0.86 -18.93
C ASP A 249 12.95 0.32 -19.64
N LEU A 250 12.88 0.39 -20.97
CA LEU A 250 11.78 -0.21 -21.74
C LEU A 250 11.82 -1.73 -21.71
N ARG A 251 12.99 -2.33 -21.74
CA ARG A 251 13.15 -3.78 -21.58
C ARG A 251 12.62 -4.24 -20.23
N ALA A 252 12.92 -3.50 -19.16
CA ALA A 252 12.39 -3.77 -17.83
C ALA A 252 10.86 -3.64 -17.79
N THR A 253 10.29 -2.61 -18.43
CA THR A 253 8.84 -2.42 -18.56
C THR A 253 8.19 -3.63 -19.26
N VAL A 254 8.70 -4.04 -20.42
CA VAL A 254 8.18 -5.21 -21.15
C VAL A 254 8.27 -6.49 -20.32
N ARG A 255 9.39 -6.71 -19.61
CA ARG A 255 9.55 -7.86 -18.70
C ARG A 255 8.53 -7.86 -17.56
N SER A 256 8.25 -6.69 -16.99
CA SER A 256 7.23 -6.51 -15.95
C SER A 256 5.83 -6.90 -16.46
N HIS A 257 5.42 -6.39 -17.62
CA HIS A 257 4.10 -6.69 -18.21
C HIS A 257 3.95 -8.15 -18.70
N VAL A 258 5.04 -8.81 -19.04
CA VAL A 258 5.03 -10.27 -19.29
C VAL A 258 4.87 -11.05 -17.97
N GLY A 259 5.19 -10.44 -16.83
CA GLY A 259 5.10 -11.03 -15.50
C GLY A 259 6.42 -11.60 -14.98
N ILE A 260 7.55 -11.16 -15.54
CA ILE A 260 8.87 -11.50 -15.01
C ILE A 260 9.19 -10.53 -13.87
N THR A 261 9.06 -11.02 -12.65
CA THR A 261 9.26 -10.24 -11.44
C THR A 261 10.75 -10.08 -11.10
N VAL A 262 11.10 -8.91 -10.60
CA VAL A 262 12.37 -8.62 -9.93
C VAL A 262 12.18 -8.90 -8.43
N ARG A 263 13.19 -9.49 -7.80
CA ARG A 263 13.13 -9.77 -6.36
C ARG A 263 13.27 -8.48 -5.56
N ALA A 264 12.60 -8.41 -4.42
CA ALA A 264 12.65 -7.22 -3.57
C ALA A 264 14.09 -6.92 -3.08
N GLU A 265 14.89 -7.96 -2.81
CA GLU A 265 16.29 -7.78 -2.41
C GLU A 265 17.13 -7.07 -3.50
N ASP A 266 16.91 -7.43 -4.78
CA ASP A 266 17.60 -6.79 -5.92
C ASP A 266 17.17 -5.31 -6.07
N VAL A 267 15.91 -5.00 -5.75
CA VAL A 267 15.38 -3.62 -5.78
C VAL A 267 15.92 -2.80 -4.61
N LEU A 268 15.98 -3.36 -3.42
CA LEU A 268 16.53 -2.70 -2.23
C LEU A 268 18.03 -2.38 -2.37
N ALA A 269 18.75 -3.13 -3.21
CA ALA A 269 20.15 -2.84 -3.52
C ALA A 269 20.33 -1.67 -4.52
N SER A 270 19.25 -1.16 -5.12
CA SER A 270 19.29 -0.01 -6.04
C SER A 270 19.24 1.33 -5.27
N PRO A 271 19.62 2.46 -5.89
CA PRO A 271 19.46 3.77 -5.27
C PRO A 271 18.01 4.03 -4.86
N GLY A 272 17.80 4.48 -3.62
CA GLY A 272 16.50 4.81 -3.09
C GLY A 272 16.27 6.32 -2.98
N VAL A 273 15.03 6.70 -2.74
CA VAL A 273 14.57 8.08 -2.51
C VAL A 273 14.08 8.19 -1.08
N SER A 274 14.82 8.93 -0.25
CA SER A 274 14.41 9.23 1.12
C SER A 274 13.40 10.37 1.12
N ASP A 275 12.25 10.16 1.77
CA ASP A 275 11.22 11.19 1.95
C ASP A 275 10.34 10.87 3.17
N THR A 276 9.54 11.84 3.58
CA THR A 276 8.34 11.61 4.38
C THR A 276 7.19 11.27 3.43
N TRP A 277 6.73 10.03 3.48
CA TRP A 277 5.68 9.51 2.61
C TRP A 277 4.32 9.62 3.28
N VAL A 278 3.37 10.28 2.64
CA VAL A 278 1.96 10.28 3.03
C VAL A 278 1.24 9.16 2.28
N VAL A 279 0.53 8.30 3.01
CA VAL A 279 -0.37 7.31 2.42
C VAL A 279 -1.66 8.00 2.04
N VAL A 280 -1.76 8.41 0.79
CA VAL A 280 -2.84 9.27 0.31
C VAL A 280 -4.08 8.51 -0.14
N ALA A 281 -3.93 7.24 -0.52
CA ALA A 281 -5.05 6.42 -0.96
C ALA A 281 -4.73 4.93 -0.82
N GLY A 282 -5.78 4.11 -0.72
CA GLY A 282 -5.66 2.66 -0.69
C GLY A 282 -6.84 1.98 -1.36
N ARG A 283 -6.58 0.83 -1.99
CA ARG A 283 -7.62 0.00 -2.58
C ARG A 283 -7.26 -1.47 -2.45
N ASP A 284 -8.23 -2.24 -2.01
CA ASP A 284 -8.15 -3.70 -2.02
C ASP A 284 -8.96 -4.26 -3.18
N SER A 285 -8.43 -5.30 -3.80
CA SER A 285 -9.13 -6.06 -4.83
C SER A 285 -8.88 -7.56 -4.64
N VAL A 286 -9.78 -8.38 -5.19
CA VAL A 286 -9.67 -9.83 -5.10
C VAL A 286 -9.72 -10.41 -6.50
N GLU A 287 -8.71 -11.19 -6.84
CA GLU A 287 -8.66 -11.96 -8.07
C GLU A 287 -8.44 -13.44 -7.78
N GLY A 288 -9.45 -14.25 -8.06
CA GLY A 288 -9.42 -15.69 -7.77
C GLY A 288 -9.26 -15.97 -6.28
N ARG A 289 -8.09 -16.45 -5.86
CA ARG A 289 -7.76 -16.78 -4.46
C ARG A 289 -6.78 -15.81 -3.82
N LEU A 290 -6.43 -14.76 -4.52
CA LEU A 290 -5.45 -13.78 -4.11
C LEU A 290 -6.14 -12.44 -3.87
N ALA A 291 -5.89 -11.83 -2.72
CA ALA A 291 -6.22 -10.45 -2.45
C ALA A 291 -5.00 -9.58 -2.78
N GLU A 292 -5.24 -8.46 -3.43
CA GLU A 292 -4.25 -7.44 -3.75
C GLU A 292 -4.60 -6.17 -2.99
N ARG A 293 -3.61 -5.55 -2.36
CA ARG A 293 -3.69 -4.22 -1.75
C ARG A 293 -2.76 -3.27 -2.47
N ARG A 294 -3.32 -2.17 -2.95
CA ARG A 294 -2.60 -1.03 -3.50
C ARG A 294 -2.64 0.11 -2.51
N LEU A 295 -1.48 0.66 -2.14
CA LEU A 295 -1.38 1.86 -1.33
C LEU A 295 -0.55 2.89 -2.08
N TRP A 296 -1.17 4.03 -2.36
CA TRP A 296 -0.53 5.14 -3.02
C TRP A 296 0.14 6.04 -1.99
N LEU A 297 1.41 6.29 -2.21
CA LEU A 297 2.25 7.16 -1.41
C LEU A 297 2.55 8.43 -2.18
N TYR A 298 2.61 9.54 -1.46
CA TYR A 298 3.06 10.82 -1.99
C TYR A 298 4.18 11.38 -1.12
N GLY A 299 5.35 11.62 -1.70
CA GLY A 299 6.51 12.20 -1.01
C GLY A 299 6.31 13.70 -0.79
N THR A 300 6.39 14.13 0.46
CA THR A 300 6.09 15.52 0.84
C THR A 300 7.13 16.51 0.33
N THR A 301 8.39 16.08 0.21
CA THR A 301 9.51 16.88 -0.25
C THR A 301 9.74 16.71 -1.75
N THR A 302 9.82 15.46 -2.20
CA THR A 302 10.14 15.13 -3.60
C THR A 302 8.95 15.27 -4.53
N ARG A 303 7.72 15.31 -4.00
CA ARG A 303 6.45 15.32 -4.75
C ARG A 303 6.31 14.10 -5.68
N ARG A 304 6.99 13.02 -5.36
CA ARG A 304 6.96 11.78 -6.14
C ARG A 304 5.85 10.87 -5.65
N TRP A 305 5.23 10.22 -6.62
CA TRP A 305 4.32 9.11 -6.37
C TRP A 305 5.09 7.81 -6.17
N ALA A 306 4.60 6.98 -5.26
CA ALA A 306 5.08 5.61 -5.09
C ALA A 306 3.90 4.68 -4.80
N LEU A 307 4.05 3.40 -5.14
CA LEU A 307 3.02 2.37 -4.98
C LEU A 307 3.57 1.21 -4.16
N ILE A 308 2.97 0.97 -3.00
CA ILE A 308 3.11 -0.30 -2.30
C ILE A 308 2.07 -1.26 -2.87
N LEU A 309 2.54 -2.40 -3.38
CA LEU A 309 1.70 -3.46 -3.91
C LEU A 309 1.93 -4.73 -3.09
N ALA A 310 0.94 -5.11 -2.29
CA ALA A 310 0.97 -6.27 -1.43
C ALA A 310 -0.05 -7.31 -1.86
N PHE A 311 0.33 -8.59 -1.75
CA PHE A 311 -0.53 -9.72 -2.07
C PHE A 311 -0.68 -10.62 -0.85
N ALA A 312 -1.89 -11.13 -0.66
CA ALA A 312 -2.18 -12.08 0.39
C ALA A 312 -3.21 -13.13 -0.08
N PRO A 313 -3.18 -14.36 0.42
CA PRO A 313 -4.31 -15.28 0.26
C PRO A 313 -5.59 -14.64 0.83
N ILE A 314 -6.76 -14.89 0.25
CA ILE A 314 -8.05 -14.34 0.75
C ILE A 314 -8.27 -14.68 2.23
N SER A 315 -7.74 -15.80 2.69
CA SER A 315 -7.81 -16.22 4.09
C SER A 315 -6.72 -15.66 4.99
N GLY A 316 -5.78 -14.88 4.43
CA GLY A 316 -4.64 -14.25 5.12
C GLY A 316 -4.79 -12.74 5.24
N GLY A 317 -3.99 -12.11 6.11
CA GLY A 317 -3.84 -10.66 6.20
C GLY A 317 -2.67 -10.17 5.34
N PHE A 318 -2.72 -8.92 4.92
CA PHE A 318 -1.59 -8.26 4.28
C PHE A 318 -0.45 -8.04 5.29
N SER A 319 0.78 -8.17 4.82
CA SER A 319 1.96 -7.84 5.64
C SER A 319 2.21 -6.33 5.77
N THR A 320 1.52 -5.53 4.97
CA THR A 320 1.63 -4.07 4.96
C THR A 320 0.91 -3.48 6.16
N THR A 321 1.58 -2.59 6.85
CA THR A 321 1.18 -2.04 8.15
C THR A 321 0.71 -0.59 8.08
N VAL A 322 0.91 0.08 6.93
CA VAL A 322 0.51 1.47 6.73
C VAL A 322 -0.91 1.56 6.15
N VAL A 323 -1.62 2.62 6.52
CA VAL A 323 -3.02 2.86 6.10
C VAL A 323 -3.19 4.27 5.56
N PRO A 324 -4.16 4.52 4.68
CA PRO A 324 -4.48 5.87 4.23
C PRO A 324 -4.71 6.83 5.41
N GLY A 325 -4.25 8.06 5.27
CA GLY A 325 -4.30 9.07 6.33
C GLY A 325 -3.14 8.99 7.33
N THR A 326 -2.11 8.19 7.05
CA THR A 326 -0.87 8.16 7.83
C THR A 326 0.31 8.65 7.02
N ARG A 327 1.38 9.07 7.72
CA ARG A 327 2.68 9.42 7.15
C ARG A 327 3.80 8.70 7.89
N PHE A 328 4.90 8.44 7.21
CA PHE A 328 6.10 7.81 7.78
C PHE A 328 7.33 8.19 6.96
N ASP A 329 8.49 8.14 7.59
CA ASP A 329 9.77 8.37 6.92
C ASP A 329 10.32 7.03 6.45
N ALA A 330 10.79 6.97 5.20
CA ALA A 330 11.36 5.76 4.61
C ALA A 330 12.18 6.07 3.37
N VAL A 331 13.00 5.11 2.96
CA VAL A 331 13.68 5.13 1.66
C VAL A 331 12.91 4.25 0.68
N ALA A 332 12.40 4.85 -0.40
CA ALA A 332 11.66 4.16 -1.45
C ALA A 332 12.59 3.77 -2.60
N HIS A 333 12.73 2.47 -2.84
CA HIS A 333 13.49 1.88 -3.93
C HIS A 333 12.53 1.47 -5.04
N PHE A 334 12.61 2.13 -6.19
CA PHE A 334 11.69 1.90 -7.30
C PHE A 334 12.04 0.64 -8.08
N TYR A 335 11.02 -0.16 -8.39
CA TYR A 335 11.21 -1.28 -9.31
C TYR A 335 11.63 -0.77 -10.69
N PRO A 336 12.48 -1.53 -11.43
CA PRO A 336 12.94 -1.09 -12.73
C PRO A 336 11.81 -1.07 -13.76
N GLY A 337 11.85 -0.07 -14.64
CA GLY A 337 10.89 0.14 -15.71
C GLY A 337 10.57 1.60 -15.91
N ARG A 338 10.19 1.96 -17.14
CA ARG A 338 9.82 3.32 -17.48
C ARG A 338 8.46 3.65 -16.88
N GLY A 339 8.36 4.75 -16.12
CA GLY A 339 7.11 5.14 -15.45
C GLY A 339 6.69 4.23 -14.28
N GLN A 340 7.53 3.30 -13.85
CA GLN A 340 7.22 2.38 -12.76
C GLN A 340 7.17 3.11 -11.43
N LEU A 341 6.04 2.98 -10.73
CA LEU A 341 5.79 3.61 -9.43
C LEU A 341 5.86 2.62 -8.26
N ARG A 342 5.91 1.32 -8.54
CA ARG A 342 6.03 0.31 -7.48
C ARG A 342 7.36 0.44 -6.76
N VAL A 343 7.33 0.33 -5.42
CA VAL A 343 8.52 0.43 -4.57
C VAL A 343 8.66 -0.76 -3.63
N ALA A 344 9.92 -1.02 -3.23
CA ALA A 344 10.26 -1.68 -1.99
C ALA A 344 10.78 -0.60 -1.03
N LEU A 345 10.46 -0.73 0.25
CA LEU A 345 10.85 0.25 1.27
C LEU A 345 11.96 -0.29 2.16
N SER A 346 12.87 0.60 2.57
CA SER A 346 13.83 0.37 3.65
C SER A 346 13.78 1.52 4.65
N ASP A 347 14.39 1.32 5.82
CA ASP A 347 14.50 2.32 6.90
C ASP A 347 13.14 2.92 7.32
N GLU A 348 12.09 2.09 7.26
CA GLU A 348 10.73 2.48 7.60
C GLU A 348 10.63 2.86 9.08
N GLN A 349 10.24 4.13 9.34
CA GLN A 349 9.92 4.59 10.67
C GLN A 349 8.44 4.33 11.00
N PRO A 350 8.06 4.27 12.28
CA PRO A 350 6.67 4.10 12.69
C PRO A 350 5.74 5.15 12.05
N SER A 351 4.62 4.69 11.55
CA SER A 351 3.64 5.57 10.92
C SER A 351 2.87 6.38 11.97
N ARG A 352 2.56 7.63 11.65
CA ARG A 352 1.79 8.58 12.46
C ARG A 352 0.65 9.18 11.65
N PRO A 353 -0.44 9.61 12.28
CA PRO A 353 -1.53 10.29 11.57
C PRO A 353 -1.03 11.52 10.80
N VAL A 354 -1.63 11.78 9.66
CA VAL A 354 -1.43 13.02 8.91
C VAL A 354 -2.25 14.10 9.57
N ALA A 355 -1.62 15.23 9.89
CA ALA A 355 -2.29 16.42 10.37
C ALA A 355 -1.68 17.65 9.70
N GLY A 356 -2.51 18.56 9.24
CA GLY A 356 -2.09 19.82 8.64
C GLY A 356 -1.33 19.69 7.31
N TRP A 357 -1.48 18.57 6.61
CA TRP A 357 -0.87 18.40 5.30
C TRP A 357 -1.71 19.11 4.23
N VAL A 358 -1.09 20.10 3.59
CA VAL A 358 -1.70 20.84 2.48
C VAL A 358 -0.95 20.45 1.20
N PRO A 359 -1.50 19.53 0.39
CA PRO A 359 -0.90 19.19 -0.89
C PRO A 359 -1.09 20.33 -1.90
N GLU A 360 -0.28 20.32 -2.95
CA GLU A 360 -0.52 21.14 -4.13
C GLU A 360 -1.28 20.30 -5.18
N PRO A 361 -2.61 20.40 -5.26
CA PRO A 361 -3.37 19.62 -6.23
C PRO A 361 -3.20 20.19 -7.63
N SER A 362 -3.42 19.37 -8.62
CA SER A 362 -3.49 19.77 -10.02
C SER A 362 -4.94 19.95 -10.47
N GLY A 363 -5.15 20.71 -11.54
CA GLY A 363 -6.44 20.77 -12.23
C GLY A 363 -6.67 19.56 -13.16
N THR A 364 -7.89 19.46 -13.72
CA THR A 364 -8.29 18.39 -14.61
C THR A 364 -7.46 18.28 -15.89
N ALA A 365 -7.02 19.42 -16.45
CA ALA A 365 -6.12 19.44 -17.62
C ALA A 365 -4.76 18.82 -17.31
N SER A 366 -4.17 19.17 -16.16
CA SER A 366 -2.89 18.60 -15.71
C SER A 366 -3.00 17.10 -15.42
N ALA A 367 -4.10 16.63 -14.86
CA ALA A 367 -4.36 15.22 -14.65
C ALA A 367 -4.41 14.43 -15.97
N ARG A 368 -5.08 14.98 -17.00
CA ARG A 368 -5.07 14.38 -18.34
C ARG A 368 -3.69 14.37 -18.98
N GLU A 369 -2.89 15.41 -18.75
CA GLU A 369 -1.51 15.45 -19.22
C GLU A 369 -0.64 14.41 -18.50
N CYS A 370 -0.85 14.21 -17.21
CA CYS A 370 -0.20 13.14 -16.45
C CYS A 370 -0.49 11.76 -17.06
N TRP A 371 -1.77 11.49 -17.40
CA TRP A 371 -2.16 10.27 -18.12
C TRP A 371 -1.45 10.13 -19.48
N ARG A 372 -1.47 11.18 -20.32
CA ARG A 372 -0.80 11.14 -21.64
C ARG A 372 0.69 10.81 -21.53
N ARG A 373 1.39 11.42 -20.56
CA ARG A 373 2.81 11.16 -20.31
C ARG A 373 3.05 9.73 -19.84
N ALA A 374 2.18 9.22 -18.99
CA ALA A 374 2.29 7.85 -18.50
C ALA A 374 2.13 6.82 -19.63
N VAL A 375 1.13 6.98 -20.49
CA VAL A 375 0.92 6.13 -21.67
C VAL A 375 2.08 6.23 -22.67
N ALA A 376 2.65 7.42 -22.85
CA ALA A 376 3.83 7.60 -23.71
C ALA A 376 5.09 6.89 -23.12
N ALA A 377 5.18 6.80 -21.80
CA ALA A 377 6.27 6.10 -21.12
C ALA A 377 6.02 4.57 -21.07
N ASP A 378 4.81 4.16 -20.76
CA ASP A 378 4.36 2.76 -20.63
C ASP A 378 2.98 2.60 -21.29
N PRO A 379 2.90 2.08 -22.54
CA PRO A 379 1.64 1.90 -23.24
C PRO A 379 0.64 0.97 -22.54
N TRP A 380 1.10 0.14 -21.64
CA TRP A 380 0.30 -0.86 -20.93
C TRP A 380 -0.13 -0.39 -19.52
N VAL A 381 0.13 0.87 -19.15
CA VAL A 381 -0.34 1.42 -17.88
C VAL A 381 -1.88 1.43 -17.86
N GLU A 382 -2.47 0.94 -16.77
CA GLU A 382 -3.93 0.83 -16.64
C GLU A 382 -4.54 2.06 -15.95
N ALA A 383 -3.81 2.65 -15.02
CA ALA A 383 -4.20 3.84 -14.30
C ALA A 383 -2.98 4.56 -13.72
N VAL A 384 -3.10 5.85 -13.48
CA VAL A 384 -2.08 6.68 -12.84
C VAL A 384 -2.65 7.34 -11.58
N PRO A 385 -1.86 7.50 -10.53
CA PRO A 385 -2.30 8.26 -9.36
C PRO A 385 -2.34 9.74 -9.71
N VAL A 386 -3.39 10.39 -9.25
CA VAL A 386 -3.58 11.84 -9.41
C VAL A 386 -4.08 12.46 -8.11
N LEU A 387 -3.71 13.72 -7.91
CA LEU A 387 -4.21 14.58 -6.85
C LEU A 387 -4.84 15.79 -7.55
N VAL A 388 -6.18 15.87 -7.57
CA VAL A 388 -6.93 16.82 -8.38
C VAL A 388 -7.90 17.60 -7.52
N SER A 389 -7.88 18.93 -7.64
CA SER A 389 -8.93 19.78 -7.11
C SER A 389 -10.01 20.03 -8.12
N GLY A 390 -11.25 20.09 -7.64
CA GLY A 390 -12.40 20.41 -8.45
C GLY A 390 -13.69 20.37 -7.65
N ARG A 391 -14.79 20.67 -8.32
CA ARG A 391 -16.14 20.59 -7.76
C ARG A 391 -16.86 19.38 -8.34
N PHE A 392 -17.65 18.73 -7.50
CA PHE A 392 -18.56 17.71 -8.00
C PHE A 392 -19.59 18.35 -8.95
N ARG A 393 -19.84 17.68 -10.08
CA ARG A 393 -20.86 18.07 -11.05
C ARG A 393 -21.46 16.84 -11.73
N LEU A 394 -22.63 16.99 -12.31
CA LEU A 394 -23.20 16.00 -13.21
C LEU A 394 -22.90 16.40 -14.66
N LEU A 395 -22.50 15.44 -15.48
CA LEU A 395 -22.35 15.60 -16.93
C LEU A 395 -23.74 15.63 -17.58
N GLY A 396 -23.80 16.02 -18.86
CA GLY A 396 -25.06 16.10 -19.60
C GLY A 396 -25.84 14.78 -19.72
N ASN A 397 -25.16 13.64 -19.55
CA ASN A 397 -25.75 12.30 -19.48
C ASN A 397 -26.14 11.88 -18.02
N GLY A 398 -25.99 12.77 -17.03
CA GLY A 398 -26.29 12.48 -15.61
C GLY A 398 -25.19 11.72 -14.87
N GLU A 399 -24.03 11.44 -15.49
CA GLU A 399 -22.91 10.80 -14.82
C GLU A 399 -22.18 11.77 -13.90
N PRO A 400 -21.72 11.31 -12.72
CA PRO A 400 -20.94 12.11 -11.79
C PRO A 400 -19.55 12.42 -12.36
N ALA A 401 -19.05 13.62 -12.09
CA ALA A 401 -17.72 14.05 -12.50
C ALA A 401 -17.12 15.00 -11.48
N LEU A 402 -15.79 15.07 -11.44
CA LEU A 402 -15.02 16.11 -10.78
C LEU A 402 -14.59 17.13 -11.85
N GLY A 403 -14.92 18.41 -11.68
CA GLY A 403 -14.66 19.42 -12.71
C GLY A 403 -14.13 20.72 -12.16
N ASP A 404 -13.38 21.41 -13.01
CA ASP A 404 -12.84 22.76 -12.81
C ASP A 404 -13.14 23.65 -14.04
N ALA A 405 -12.40 24.75 -14.21
CA ALA A 405 -12.51 25.63 -15.37
C ALA A 405 -12.02 24.99 -16.68
N ASP A 406 -11.11 24.01 -16.60
CA ASP A 406 -10.48 23.37 -17.76
C ASP A 406 -11.22 22.10 -18.22
N GLY A 407 -12.27 21.70 -17.50
CA GLY A 407 -13.13 20.59 -17.89
C GLY A 407 -13.61 19.72 -16.73
N ALA A 408 -13.93 18.45 -17.03
CA ALA A 408 -14.42 17.51 -16.04
C ALA A 408 -13.86 16.10 -16.28
N LEU A 409 -13.56 15.39 -15.22
CA LEU A 409 -13.15 13.98 -15.21
C LEU A 409 -14.37 13.14 -14.76
N PRO A 410 -14.91 12.24 -15.59
CA PRO A 410 -15.94 11.31 -15.15
C PRO A 410 -15.48 10.53 -13.92
N LEU A 411 -16.36 10.36 -12.93
CA LEU A 411 -16.05 9.60 -11.72
C LEU A 411 -16.46 8.15 -11.87
N ILE A 412 -15.52 7.25 -11.62
CA ILE A 412 -15.79 5.81 -11.52
C ILE A 412 -16.12 5.54 -10.05
N THR A 413 -17.40 5.42 -9.74
CA THR A 413 -17.88 5.13 -8.38
C THR A 413 -18.73 3.88 -8.39
N PRO A 414 -18.65 3.00 -7.38
CA PRO A 414 -19.67 1.99 -7.15
C PRO A 414 -21.04 2.66 -6.94
N ASP A 415 -22.13 1.99 -7.31
CA ASP A 415 -23.48 2.55 -7.20
C ASP A 415 -23.83 2.99 -5.77
N ASP A 416 -23.35 2.27 -4.76
CA ASP A 416 -23.54 2.56 -3.34
C ASP A 416 -22.71 3.76 -2.82
N ALA A 417 -21.66 4.15 -3.55
CA ALA A 417 -20.75 5.25 -3.20
C ALA A 417 -20.97 6.51 -4.07
N ARG A 418 -21.92 6.49 -5.00
CA ARG A 418 -22.17 7.57 -5.98
C ARG A 418 -22.36 8.95 -5.33
N TRP A 419 -22.96 8.99 -4.15
CA TRP A 419 -23.31 10.23 -3.46
C TRP A 419 -22.35 10.58 -2.30
N VAL A 420 -21.32 9.77 -2.06
CA VAL A 420 -20.38 10.01 -0.96
C VAL A 420 -19.62 11.33 -1.16
N LEU A 421 -19.08 11.57 -2.35
CA LEU A 421 -18.38 12.82 -2.64
C LEU A 421 -19.27 14.06 -2.51
N PRO A 422 -20.48 14.13 -3.12
CA PRO A 422 -21.38 15.26 -2.94
C PRO A 422 -21.74 15.55 -1.48
N LEU A 423 -21.96 14.49 -0.69
CA LEU A 423 -22.30 14.61 0.73
C LEU A 423 -21.13 15.12 1.59
N LEU A 424 -19.90 14.76 1.22
CA LEU A 424 -18.70 15.19 1.94
C LEU A 424 -18.28 16.62 1.60
N THR A 425 -18.69 17.17 0.46
CA THR A 425 -18.17 18.42 -0.06
C THR A 425 -19.16 19.59 0.00
N ASP A 426 -20.43 19.31 0.25
CA ASP A 426 -21.52 20.30 0.23
C ASP A 426 -21.50 21.24 -1.01
N GLY A 427 -20.97 20.73 -2.13
CA GLY A 427 -20.78 21.46 -3.39
C GLY A 427 -19.54 22.34 -3.45
N ASP A 428 -18.71 22.35 -2.43
CA ASP A 428 -17.46 23.08 -2.41
C ASP A 428 -16.35 22.41 -3.22
N GLU A 429 -15.29 23.16 -3.47
CA GLU A 429 -14.09 22.63 -4.08
C GLU A 429 -13.39 21.65 -3.14
N VAL A 430 -13.03 20.48 -3.66
CA VAL A 430 -12.39 19.41 -2.89
C VAL A 430 -11.16 18.90 -3.61
N THR A 431 -10.17 18.52 -2.84
CA THR A 431 -8.99 17.80 -3.36
C THR A 431 -9.23 16.30 -3.25
N VAL A 432 -9.23 15.63 -4.38
CA VAL A 432 -9.43 14.18 -4.51
C VAL A 432 -8.12 13.50 -4.88
N THR A 433 -7.80 12.43 -4.17
CA THR A 433 -6.75 11.50 -4.61
C THR A 433 -7.40 10.27 -5.22
N GLY A 434 -6.91 9.84 -6.38
CA GLY A 434 -7.49 8.70 -7.07
C GLY A 434 -6.63 8.14 -8.19
N GLU A 435 -7.18 7.16 -8.88
CA GLU A 435 -6.60 6.51 -10.05
C GLU A 435 -7.30 7.02 -11.32
N LEU A 436 -6.57 7.74 -12.18
CA LEU A 436 -7.07 8.18 -13.48
C LEU A 436 -6.77 7.13 -14.54
N SER A 437 -7.80 6.76 -15.32
CA SER A 437 -7.75 5.80 -16.42
C SER A 437 -8.55 6.33 -17.61
N PRO A 438 -8.57 5.65 -18.77
CA PRO A 438 -9.46 6.02 -19.90
C PRO A 438 -10.94 6.05 -19.52
N ALA A 439 -11.36 5.22 -18.58
CA ALA A 439 -12.75 5.18 -18.12
C ALA A 439 -13.13 6.35 -17.19
N GLY A 440 -12.15 7.09 -16.67
CA GLY A 440 -12.37 8.21 -15.75
C GLY A 440 -11.49 8.17 -14.50
N LEU A 441 -11.85 8.99 -13.51
CA LEU A 441 -11.20 9.10 -12.22
C LEU A 441 -11.90 8.20 -11.20
N ARG A 442 -11.20 7.19 -10.70
CA ARG A 442 -11.61 6.45 -9.52
C ARG A 442 -11.15 7.22 -8.28
N ALA A 443 -12.07 7.92 -7.64
CA ALA A 443 -11.80 8.59 -6.39
C ALA A 443 -11.57 7.54 -5.27
N LEU A 444 -10.50 7.70 -4.50
CA LEU A 444 -10.10 6.78 -3.43
C LEU A 444 -10.04 7.47 -2.07
N SER A 445 -9.74 8.76 -2.04
CA SER A 445 -9.73 9.57 -0.82
C SER A 445 -9.95 11.04 -1.15
N VAL A 446 -10.34 11.80 -0.13
CA VAL A 446 -10.39 13.26 -0.17
C VAL A 446 -9.41 13.83 0.84
N VAL A 447 -8.88 15.02 0.55
CA VAL A 447 -8.07 15.79 1.48
C VAL A 447 -8.88 17.00 1.92
N THR A 448 -9.23 17.04 3.19
CA THR A 448 -9.99 18.14 3.83
C THR A 448 -9.34 18.47 5.16
N ASP A 449 -9.22 19.76 5.48
CA ASP A 449 -8.66 20.24 6.77
C ASP A 449 -7.26 19.70 7.08
N GLY A 450 -6.48 19.37 6.04
CA GLY A 450 -5.14 18.79 6.19
C GLY A 450 -5.11 17.32 6.60
N GLU A 451 -6.24 16.63 6.51
CA GLU A 451 -6.40 15.20 6.73
C GLU A 451 -6.74 14.46 5.43
N VAL A 452 -6.33 13.21 5.34
CA VAL A 452 -6.68 12.30 4.24
C VAL A 452 -7.80 11.37 4.73
N ARG A 453 -8.97 11.44 4.09
CA ARG A 453 -10.13 10.59 4.39
C ARG A 453 -10.39 9.64 3.23
N ALA A 454 -10.38 8.33 3.51
CA ALA A 454 -10.71 7.30 2.51
C ALA A 454 -12.20 7.36 2.12
N LEU A 455 -12.51 7.06 0.84
CA LEU A 455 -13.87 7.03 0.27
C LEU A 455 -14.45 5.62 0.25
#